data_1c2c07a312614ffcde04dea6ba763dbc
#
_entry.id   1c2c07a312614ffcde04dea6ba763dbc
#
_cell.length_a   1.000
_cell.length_b   1.000
_cell.length_c   1.000
_cell.angle_alpha   90.00
_cell.angle_beta   90.00
_cell.angle_gamma   90.00
#
_symmetry.space_group_name_H-M   'P 1'
#
loop_
_entity.id
_entity.type
_entity.pdbx_description
1 polymer ?
#
loop_
_entity_poly.entity_id
_entity_poly.type
_entity_poly.pdbx_seq_one_letter_code
_entity_poly.pdbx_strand_id
1 'polypeptide(L)'
;MKAGPLRIGYARVSKDDQNLPGQLDQLERAGCHEIYREHVSGVKAQRPELAQALRACRAGDTLVVCDLTRIGRNLKELIAIMETLQSSGVQFESLAEKIDTSGAFGELVFHLFAALAQYERKRLIERTGAGLRAARARGRMGGRPPSLTDSQIQKAKRLLADPDASYREVARDFGVNRSTLYASIKRYDAKQGGDHVRVERR
;
A
#
# COMPACT_ATOMS: atom_id res chain seq x y z
N MET A 1 -6.02 -38.06 -15.44
CA MET A 1 -7.39 -37.58 -15.17
C MET A 1 -7.24 -36.21 -14.52
N LYS A 2 -7.79 -35.13 -15.11
CA LYS A 2 -7.82 -33.83 -14.43
C LYS A 2 -8.83 -33.96 -13.29
N ALA A 3 -8.37 -33.81 -12.03
CA ALA A 3 -9.28 -33.71 -10.90
C ALA A 3 -10.23 -32.52 -11.17
N GLY A 4 -11.51 -32.68 -10.87
CA GLY A 4 -12.50 -31.61 -11.01
C GLY A 4 -12.17 -30.42 -10.08
N PRO A 5 -12.89 -29.32 -10.21
CA PRO A 5 -12.70 -28.14 -9.33
C PRO A 5 -12.87 -28.56 -7.86
N LEU A 6 -11.93 -28.10 -7.03
CA LEU A 6 -11.91 -28.38 -5.60
C LEU A 6 -12.56 -27.22 -4.83
N ARG A 7 -13.19 -27.56 -3.69
CA ARG A 7 -13.70 -26.59 -2.71
C ARG A 7 -12.74 -26.55 -1.52
N ILE A 8 -12.11 -25.43 -1.30
CA ILE A 8 -11.10 -25.23 -0.24
C ILE A 8 -11.69 -24.30 0.81
N GLY A 9 -11.82 -24.81 2.03
CA GLY A 9 -12.38 -24.10 3.16
C GLY A 9 -11.31 -23.26 3.89
N TYR A 10 -11.70 -22.08 4.37
CA TYR A 10 -10.89 -21.30 5.30
C TYR A 10 -11.71 -20.88 6.51
N ALA A 11 -11.24 -21.26 7.69
CA ALA A 11 -11.83 -20.92 8.99
C ALA A 11 -10.86 -20.07 9.80
N ARG A 12 -11.37 -19.02 10.46
CA ARG A 12 -10.55 -18.15 11.32
C ARG A 12 -11.26 -17.88 12.64
N VAL A 13 -10.51 -18.05 13.73
CA VAL A 13 -10.96 -17.68 15.08
C VAL A 13 -9.96 -16.74 15.74
N SER A 14 -10.48 -15.86 16.61
CA SER A 14 -9.66 -15.13 17.57
C SER A 14 -9.55 -15.93 18.88
N LYS A 15 -8.69 -15.49 19.80
CA LYS A 15 -8.56 -16.13 21.14
C LYS A 15 -9.88 -16.19 21.90
N ASP A 16 -10.76 -15.20 21.68
CA ASP A 16 -12.04 -15.05 22.37
C ASP A 16 -13.20 -15.72 21.61
N ASP A 17 -12.99 -16.15 20.35
CA ASP A 17 -14.01 -16.78 19.52
C ASP A 17 -13.88 -18.31 19.61
N GLN A 18 -14.73 -18.92 20.44
CA GLN A 18 -14.73 -20.38 20.65
C GLN A 18 -15.48 -21.18 19.57
N ASN A 19 -15.94 -20.54 18.50
CA ASN A 19 -16.81 -21.18 17.50
C ASN A 19 -16.07 -21.79 16.32
N LEU A 20 -14.83 -22.26 16.50
CA LEU A 20 -14.14 -23.00 15.43
C LEU A 20 -14.87 -24.28 15.03
N PRO A 21 -15.36 -25.13 15.96
CA PRO A 21 -16.10 -26.33 15.58
C PRO A 21 -17.29 -26.06 14.68
N GLY A 22 -18.10 -25.03 14.99
CA GLY A 22 -19.24 -24.66 14.18
C GLY A 22 -18.89 -24.14 12.78
N GLN A 23 -17.73 -23.50 12.60
CA GLN A 23 -17.24 -23.13 11.28
C GLN A 23 -16.78 -24.34 10.47
N LEU A 24 -16.09 -25.29 11.13
CA LEU A 24 -15.65 -26.52 10.46
C LEU A 24 -16.84 -27.34 9.97
N ASP A 25 -17.86 -27.54 10.82
CA ASP A 25 -19.08 -28.26 10.45
C ASP A 25 -19.78 -27.60 9.24
N GLN A 26 -19.81 -26.28 9.16
CA GLN A 26 -20.40 -25.55 8.03
C GLN A 26 -19.60 -25.78 6.75
N LEU A 27 -18.27 -25.70 6.80
CA LEU A 27 -17.39 -25.88 5.66
C LEU A 27 -17.40 -27.35 5.18
N GLU A 28 -17.47 -28.32 6.08
CA GLU A 28 -17.61 -29.73 5.75
C GLU A 28 -18.94 -30.00 5.05
N ARG A 29 -20.06 -29.47 5.57
CA ARG A 29 -21.38 -29.55 4.93
C ARG A 29 -21.42 -28.87 3.56
N ALA A 30 -20.64 -27.80 3.38
CA ALA A 30 -20.46 -27.14 2.09
C ALA A 30 -19.61 -27.98 1.09
N GLY A 31 -19.10 -29.14 1.50
CA GLY A 31 -18.34 -30.04 0.64
C GLY A 31 -16.89 -29.59 0.42
N CYS A 32 -16.28 -28.88 1.38
CA CYS A 32 -14.88 -28.53 1.30
C CYS A 32 -14.00 -29.78 1.39
N HIS A 33 -13.06 -29.95 0.45
CA HIS A 33 -12.13 -31.08 0.39
C HIS A 33 -10.98 -30.93 1.37
N GLU A 34 -10.56 -29.68 1.62
CA GLU A 34 -9.51 -29.30 2.56
C GLU A 34 -9.90 -28.03 3.28
N ILE A 35 -9.59 -27.91 4.60
CA ILE A 35 -9.96 -26.76 5.41
C ILE A 35 -8.73 -26.26 6.14
N TYR A 36 -8.33 -25.02 5.83
CA TYR A 36 -7.26 -24.28 6.49
C TYR A 36 -7.80 -23.53 7.71
N ARG A 37 -7.13 -23.73 8.88
CA ARG A 37 -7.62 -23.27 10.18
C ARG A 37 -6.66 -22.25 10.77
N GLU A 38 -7.10 -21.01 10.88
CA GLU A 38 -6.29 -19.89 11.36
C GLU A 38 -6.65 -19.53 12.80
N HIS A 39 -5.68 -19.58 13.69
CA HIS A 39 -5.78 -19.04 15.05
C HIS A 39 -5.03 -17.71 15.12
N VAL A 40 -5.75 -16.59 15.22
CA VAL A 40 -5.15 -15.24 15.18
C VAL A 40 -5.30 -14.54 16.51
N SER A 41 -4.17 -14.12 17.09
CA SER A 41 -4.14 -13.23 18.25
C SER A 41 -3.66 -11.83 17.83
N GLY A 42 -4.57 -10.84 17.85
CA GLY A 42 -4.26 -9.43 17.59
C GLY A 42 -4.39 -8.98 16.13
N VAL A 43 -4.45 -7.66 15.97
CA VAL A 43 -4.77 -6.99 14.69
C VAL A 43 -3.67 -7.13 13.62
N LYS A 44 -2.42 -7.33 14.04
CA LYS A 44 -1.24 -7.42 13.15
C LYS A 44 -0.72 -8.85 12.93
N ALA A 45 -1.39 -9.87 13.47
CA ALA A 45 -0.91 -11.23 13.33
C ALA A 45 -0.87 -11.67 11.87
N GLN A 46 0.21 -12.32 11.49
CA GLN A 46 0.33 -12.98 10.17
C GLN A 46 -0.72 -14.07 10.04
N ARG A 47 -1.10 -14.39 8.81
CA ARG A 47 -2.13 -15.36 8.48
C ARG A 47 -1.53 -16.44 7.55
N PRO A 48 -0.64 -17.30 8.08
CA PRO A 48 0.02 -18.32 7.30
C PRO A 48 -0.96 -19.31 6.66
N GLU A 49 -2.05 -19.65 7.37
CA GLU A 49 -3.05 -20.58 6.87
C GLU A 49 -3.87 -20.01 5.70
N LEU A 50 -4.22 -18.70 5.74
CA LEU A 50 -4.81 -18.04 4.59
C LEU A 50 -3.87 -18.06 3.38
N ALA A 51 -2.58 -17.77 3.63
CA ALA A 51 -1.59 -17.77 2.54
C ALA A 51 -1.40 -19.19 1.95
N GLN A 52 -1.53 -20.23 2.77
CA GLN A 52 -1.51 -21.62 2.29
C GLN A 52 -2.78 -21.95 1.51
N ALA A 53 -3.96 -21.60 2.02
CA ALA A 53 -5.23 -21.78 1.33
C ALA A 53 -5.24 -21.15 -0.08
N LEU A 54 -4.77 -19.87 -0.16
CA LEU A 54 -4.66 -19.17 -1.44
C LEU A 54 -3.66 -19.81 -2.42
N ARG A 55 -2.58 -20.40 -1.92
CA ARG A 55 -1.60 -21.15 -2.76
C ARG A 55 -2.11 -22.52 -3.19
N ALA A 56 -2.93 -23.16 -2.38
CA ALA A 56 -3.51 -24.47 -2.68
C ALA A 56 -4.57 -24.36 -3.78
N CYS A 57 -5.29 -23.23 -3.84
CA CYS A 57 -6.30 -23.00 -4.88
C CYS A 57 -5.67 -22.87 -6.28
N ARG A 58 -6.29 -23.49 -7.26
CA ARG A 58 -5.96 -23.42 -8.68
C ARG A 58 -7.10 -22.78 -9.45
N ALA A 59 -6.84 -22.35 -10.67
CA ALA A 59 -7.89 -21.85 -11.55
C ALA A 59 -9.05 -22.84 -11.68
N GLY A 60 -10.26 -22.38 -11.43
CA GLY A 60 -11.49 -23.18 -11.39
C GLY A 60 -11.87 -23.71 -10.01
N ASP A 61 -10.95 -23.72 -9.01
CA ASP A 61 -11.28 -24.05 -7.63
C ASP A 61 -12.10 -22.94 -6.95
N THR A 62 -12.76 -23.28 -5.83
CA THR A 62 -13.56 -22.33 -5.03
C THR A 62 -12.99 -22.21 -3.63
N LEU A 63 -12.64 -20.99 -3.20
CA LEU A 63 -12.35 -20.68 -1.80
C LEU A 63 -13.66 -20.41 -1.06
N VAL A 64 -13.93 -21.19 -0.01
CA VAL A 64 -15.18 -21.14 0.78
C VAL A 64 -14.91 -20.62 2.18
N VAL A 65 -15.72 -19.67 2.65
CA VAL A 65 -15.68 -19.15 4.02
C VAL A 65 -17.06 -19.14 4.65
N CYS A 66 -17.14 -19.20 5.97
CA CYS A 66 -18.43 -19.11 6.65
C CYS A 66 -19.05 -17.72 6.52
N ASP A 67 -18.25 -16.65 6.64
CA ASP A 67 -18.67 -15.25 6.48
C ASP A 67 -17.47 -14.38 6.04
N LEU A 68 -17.76 -13.20 5.49
CA LEU A 68 -16.74 -12.27 4.99
C LEU A 68 -15.77 -11.78 6.06
N THR A 69 -16.19 -11.78 7.33
CA THR A 69 -15.32 -11.34 8.43
C THR A 69 -14.22 -12.35 8.72
N ARG A 70 -14.36 -13.60 8.30
CA ARG A 70 -13.32 -14.63 8.44
C ARG A 70 -12.16 -14.42 7.49
N ILE A 71 -12.47 -13.98 6.26
CA ILE A 71 -11.43 -13.77 5.25
C ILE A 71 -10.84 -12.36 5.30
N GLY A 72 -11.63 -11.30 5.47
CA GLY A 72 -11.18 -9.93 5.57
C GLY A 72 -11.30 -9.37 6.99
N ARG A 73 -10.28 -8.65 7.48
CA ARG A 73 -10.36 -7.87 8.75
C ARG A 73 -10.95 -6.49 8.54
N ASN A 74 -10.87 -6.01 7.33
CA ASN A 74 -11.40 -4.72 6.89
C ASN A 74 -11.66 -4.78 5.38
N LEU A 75 -12.41 -3.80 4.88
CA LEU A 75 -12.77 -3.75 3.47
C LEU A 75 -11.56 -3.75 2.53
N LYS A 76 -10.48 -3.04 2.88
CA LYS A 76 -9.26 -2.97 2.04
C LYS A 76 -8.60 -4.34 1.87
N GLU A 77 -8.50 -5.11 2.96
CA GLU A 77 -7.93 -6.47 2.93
C GLU A 77 -8.83 -7.41 2.12
N LEU A 78 -10.15 -7.33 2.34
CA LEU A 78 -11.13 -8.12 1.58
C LEU A 78 -11.01 -7.85 0.07
N ILE A 79 -10.96 -6.60 -0.34
CA ILE A 79 -10.77 -6.21 -1.73
C ILE A 79 -9.48 -6.83 -2.31
N ALA A 80 -8.35 -6.71 -1.60
CA ALA A 80 -7.07 -7.25 -2.07
C ALA A 80 -7.11 -8.79 -2.25
N ILE A 81 -7.81 -9.49 -1.36
CA ILE A 81 -7.99 -10.94 -1.49
C ILE A 81 -8.88 -11.26 -2.69
N MET A 82 -9.97 -10.54 -2.89
CA MET A 82 -10.86 -10.74 -4.04
C MET A 82 -10.15 -10.46 -5.38
N GLU A 83 -9.31 -9.41 -5.47
CA GLU A 83 -8.45 -9.13 -6.63
C GLU A 83 -7.49 -10.31 -6.89
N THR A 84 -6.91 -10.90 -5.83
CA THR A 84 -6.00 -12.05 -5.93
C THR A 84 -6.74 -13.28 -6.44
N LEU A 85 -7.91 -13.60 -5.91
CA LEU A 85 -8.73 -14.73 -6.35
C LEU A 85 -9.14 -14.60 -7.82
N GLN A 86 -9.64 -13.42 -8.21
CA GLN A 86 -10.03 -13.13 -9.58
C GLN A 86 -8.85 -13.28 -10.55
N SER A 87 -7.70 -12.71 -10.23
CA SER A 87 -6.49 -12.79 -11.08
C SER A 87 -5.96 -14.21 -11.24
N SER A 88 -6.21 -15.07 -10.25
CA SER A 88 -5.82 -16.49 -10.25
C SER A 88 -6.90 -17.39 -10.85
N GLY A 89 -8.04 -16.85 -11.26
CA GLY A 89 -9.17 -17.65 -11.79
C GLY A 89 -9.84 -18.53 -10.73
N VAL A 90 -9.70 -18.18 -9.43
CA VAL A 90 -10.29 -18.90 -8.30
C VAL A 90 -11.63 -18.29 -7.96
N GLN A 91 -12.65 -19.13 -7.79
CA GLN A 91 -13.99 -18.71 -7.37
C GLN A 91 -14.02 -18.47 -5.86
N PHE A 92 -15.01 -17.70 -5.41
CA PHE A 92 -15.19 -17.39 -4.00
C PHE A 92 -16.64 -17.68 -3.56
N GLU A 93 -16.78 -18.26 -2.37
CA GLU A 93 -18.08 -18.45 -1.76
C GLU A 93 -18.08 -18.04 -0.29
N SER A 94 -19.08 -17.25 0.11
CA SER A 94 -19.39 -16.94 1.50
C SER A 94 -20.77 -17.47 1.87
N LEU A 95 -20.80 -18.38 2.85
CA LEU A 95 -22.02 -19.13 3.19
C LEU A 95 -23.08 -18.26 3.85
N ALA A 96 -22.68 -17.36 4.77
CA ALA A 96 -23.61 -16.52 5.51
C ALA A 96 -24.25 -15.45 4.62
N GLU A 97 -23.47 -14.77 3.78
CA GLU A 97 -23.97 -13.74 2.87
C GLU A 97 -24.54 -14.32 1.57
N LYS A 98 -24.43 -15.65 1.37
CA LYS A 98 -24.89 -16.33 0.15
C LYS A 98 -24.27 -15.75 -1.12
N ILE A 99 -22.99 -15.36 -1.02
CA ILE A 99 -22.21 -14.90 -2.16
C ILE A 99 -21.55 -16.12 -2.80
N ASP A 100 -21.78 -16.32 -4.09
CA ASP A 100 -21.15 -17.36 -4.91
C ASP A 100 -20.71 -16.71 -6.22
N THR A 101 -19.40 -16.75 -6.48
CA THR A 101 -18.81 -16.14 -7.68
C THR A 101 -18.64 -17.15 -8.85
N SER A 102 -19.13 -18.37 -8.72
CA SER A 102 -19.03 -19.38 -9.77
C SER A 102 -20.01 -19.17 -10.92
N GLY A 103 -21.09 -18.42 -10.70
CA GLY A 103 -22.10 -18.11 -11.69
C GLY A 103 -22.00 -16.71 -12.32
N ALA A 104 -22.94 -16.36 -13.19
CA ALA A 104 -23.01 -15.06 -13.85
C ALA A 104 -23.06 -13.87 -12.86
N PHE A 105 -23.62 -14.07 -11.68
CA PHE A 105 -23.63 -13.08 -10.59
C PHE A 105 -22.22 -12.85 -10.01
N GLY A 106 -21.35 -13.85 -10.08
CA GLY A 106 -19.98 -13.76 -9.57
C GLY A 106 -19.14 -12.70 -10.27
N GLU A 107 -19.27 -12.60 -11.59
CA GLU A 107 -18.59 -11.56 -12.36
C GLU A 107 -19.00 -10.16 -11.89
N LEU A 108 -20.30 -9.94 -11.61
CA LEU A 108 -20.77 -8.69 -11.05
C LEU A 108 -20.17 -8.41 -9.66
N VAL A 109 -20.06 -9.42 -8.79
CA VAL A 109 -19.45 -9.30 -7.47
C VAL A 109 -17.98 -8.89 -7.58
N PHE A 110 -17.21 -9.51 -8.46
CA PHE A 110 -15.81 -9.12 -8.70
C PHE A 110 -15.70 -7.69 -9.24
N HIS A 111 -16.55 -7.30 -10.19
CA HIS A 111 -16.59 -5.92 -10.69
C HIS A 111 -16.92 -4.91 -9.59
N LEU A 112 -17.83 -5.24 -8.67
CA LEU A 112 -18.15 -4.39 -7.53
C LEU A 112 -16.94 -4.21 -6.60
N PHE A 113 -16.22 -5.30 -6.28
CA PHE A 113 -14.98 -5.21 -5.50
C PHE A 113 -13.90 -4.41 -6.21
N ALA A 114 -13.73 -4.55 -7.52
CA ALA A 114 -12.80 -3.77 -8.31
C ALA A 114 -13.15 -2.26 -8.29
N ALA A 115 -14.43 -1.92 -8.40
CA ALA A 115 -14.90 -0.53 -8.29
C ALA A 115 -14.65 0.05 -6.88
N LEU A 116 -14.91 -0.73 -5.83
CA LEU A 116 -14.59 -0.35 -4.45
C LEU A 116 -13.08 -0.14 -4.24
N ALA A 117 -12.24 -0.98 -4.84
CA ALA A 117 -10.78 -0.83 -4.80
C ALA A 117 -10.33 0.50 -5.43
N GLN A 118 -10.88 0.84 -6.59
CA GLN A 118 -10.59 2.10 -7.27
C GLN A 118 -11.04 3.31 -6.44
N TYR A 119 -12.23 3.23 -5.84
CA TYR A 119 -12.76 4.28 -4.97
C TYR A 119 -11.87 4.51 -3.73
N GLU A 120 -11.50 3.44 -3.02
CA GLU A 120 -10.61 3.55 -1.85
C GLU A 120 -9.23 4.11 -2.22
N ARG A 121 -8.67 3.71 -3.37
CA ARG A 121 -7.39 4.25 -3.88
C ARG A 121 -7.51 5.75 -4.18
N LYS A 122 -8.61 6.17 -4.82
CA LYS A 122 -8.88 7.59 -5.10
C LYS A 122 -9.01 8.41 -3.82
N ARG A 123 -9.77 7.94 -2.85
CA ARG A 123 -9.91 8.57 -1.52
C ARG A 123 -8.56 8.73 -0.81
N LEU A 124 -7.69 7.71 -0.88
CA LEU A 124 -6.36 7.78 -0.27
C LEU A 124 -5.51 8.87 -0.90
N ILE A 125 -5.51 8.98 -2.23
CA ILE A 125 -4.79 10.02 -2.98
C ILE A 125 -5.32 11.41 -2.60
N GLU A 126 -6.63 11.61 -2.57
CA GLU A 126 -7.27 12.87 -2.18
C GLU A 126 -6.90 13.28 -0.75
N ARG A 127 -7.00 12.36 0.21
CA ARG A 127 -6.64 12.59 1.62
C ARG A 127 -5.16 12.93 1.77
N THR A 128 -4.28 12.21 1.09
CA THR A 128 -2.83 12.46 1.12
C THR A 128 -2.52 13.82 0.50
N GLY A 129 -3.14 14.15 -0.64
CA GLY A 129 -2.98 15.45 -1.29
C GLY A 129 -3.46 16.62 -0.40
N ALA A 130 -4.60 16.47 0.27
CA ALA A 130 -5.10 17.46 1.23
C ALA A 130 -4.13 17.63 2.42
N GLY A 131 -3.63 16.52 2.97
CA GLY A 131 -2.64 16.54 4.05
C GLY A 131 -1.33 17.24 3.66
N LEU A 132 -0.83 16.97 2.45
CA LEU A 132 0.37 17.62 1.92
C LEU A 132 0.16 19.12 1.68
N ARG A 133 -0.99 19.53 1.15
CA ARG A 133 -1.32 20.97 1.00
C ARG A 133 -1.37 21.67 2.36
N ALA A 134 -2.04 21.06 3.34
CA ALA A 134 -2.10 21.61 4.70
C ALA A 134 -0.74 21.66 5.39
N ALA A 135 0.15 20.69 5.17
CA ALA A 135 1.52 20.71 5.69
C ALA A 135 2.34 21.84 5.04
N ARG A 136 2.25 21.99 3.71
CA ARG A 136 2.94 23.07 2.98
C ARG A 136 2.46 24.47 3.40
N ALA A 137 1.16 24.63 3.62
CA ALA A 137 0.59 25.90 4.11
C ALA A 137 1.14 26.28 5.51
N ARG A 138 1.53 25.26 6.31
CA ARG A 138 2.18 25.46 7.62
C ARG A 138 3.71 25.52 7.54
N GLY A 139 4.30 25.70 6.34
CA GLY A 139 5.74 25.76 6.11
C GLY A 139 6.48 24.42 6.21
N ARG A 140 5.77 23.30 6.38
CA ARG A 140 6.39 21.97 6.43
C ARG A 140 6.59 21.44 5.00
N MET A 141 7.82 21.56 4.51
CA MET A 141 8.21 20.93 3.25
C MET A 141 8.72 19.53 3.52
N GLY A 142 8.12 18.52 2.85
CA GLY A 142 8.63 17.17 2.86
C GLY A 142 9.87 17.05 1.96
N GLY A 143 10.61 15.99 2.15
CA GLY A 143 11.81 15.64 1.38
C GLY A 143 13.03 15.50 2.27
N ARG A 144 14.17 15.13 1.66
CA ARG A 144 15.46 15.06 2.35
C ARG A 144 15.91 16.49 2.70
N PRO A 145 16.34 16.75 3.94
CA PRO A 145 16.92 18.04 4.30
C PRO A 145 18.04 18.44 3.33
N PRO A 146 18.20 19.75 3.04
CA PRO A 146 19.30 20.22 2.23
C PRO A 146 20.64 19.78 2.83
N SER A 147 21.58 19.35 1.98
CA SER A 147 22.91 18.92 2.42
C SER A 147 23.78 20.07 2.92
N LEU A 148 23.42 21.31 2.54
CA LEU A 148 24.09 22.54 2.97
C LEU A 148 23.03 23.55 3.44
N THR A 149 23.32 24.23 4.54
CA THR A 149 22.52 25.34 5.02
C THR A 149 22.78 26.61 4.20
N ASP A 150 21.85 27.58 4.24
CA ASP A 150 21.99 28.85 3.52
C ASP A 150 23.30 29.60 3.92
N SER A 151 23.69 29.54 5.21
CA SER A 151 24.97 30.11 5.68
C SER A 151 26.19 29.39 5.10
N GLN A 152 26.15 28.06 4.99
CA GLN A 152 27.23 27.30 4.37
C GLN A 152 27.34 27.60 2.88
N ILE A 153 26.21 27.76 2.18
CA ILE A 153 26.19 28.13 0.77
C ILE A 153 26.79 29.53 0.56
N GLN A 154 26.44 30.48 1.38
CA GLN A 154 27.07 31.84 1.34
C GLN A 154 28.59 31.80 1.58
N LYS A 155 29.03 31.01 2.56
CA LYS A 155 30.46 30.81 2.81
C LYS A 155 31.16 30.13 1.61
N ALA A 156 30.56 29.11 1.03
CA ALA A 156 31.08 28.46 -0.15
C ALA A 156 31.17 29.43 -1.36
N LYS A 157 30.18 30.29 -1.55
CA LYS A 157 30.21 31.32 -2.61
C LYS A 157 31.35 32.31 -2.43
N ARG A 158 31.64 32.73 -1.18
CA ARG A 158 32.77 33.64 -0.88
C ARG A 158 34.11 32.97 -1.20
N LEU A 159 34.28 31.66 -0.86
CA LEU A 159 35.48 30.91 -1.19
C LEU A 159 35.66 30.75 -2.71
N LEU A 160 34.59 30.56 -3.43
CA LEU A 160 34.59 30.43 -4.91
C LEU A 160 34.75 31.77 -5.63
N ALA A 161 34.74 32.89 -4.94
CA ALA A 161 35.07 34.22 -5.51
C ALA A 161 36.59 34.41 -5.72
N ASP A 162 37.43 33.58 -5.08
CA ASP A 162 38.86 33.51 -5.35
C ASP A 162 39.08 32.85 -6.72
N PRO A 163 39.80 33.48 -7.67
CA PRO A 163 40.08 32.92 -9.01
C PRO A 163 40.79 31.59 -8.99
N ASP A 164 41.56 31.28 -7.95
CA ASP A 164 42.35 30.06 -7.81
C ASP A 164 41.53 28.93 -7.13
N ALA A 165 40.36 29.22 -6.59
CA ALA A 165 39.51 28.25 -5.90
C ALA A 165 38.77 27.29 -6.85
N SER A 166 38.90 25.99 -6.62
CA SER A 166 38.18 24.99 -7.39
C SER A 166 36.90 24.54 -6.68
N TYR A 167 35.82 24.33 -7.46
CA TYR A 167 34.58 23.72 -6.95
C TYR A 167 34.81 22.37 -6.25
N ARG A 168 35.85 21.64 -6.63
CA ARG A 168 36.18 20.34 -6.06
C ARG A 168 36.75 20.47 -4.64
N GLU A 169 37.64 21.44 -4.44
CA GLU A 169 38.23 21.71 -3.12
C GLU A 169 37.22 22.25 -2.17
N VAL A 170 36.50 23.31 -2.56
CA VAL A 170 35.42 23.87 -1.72
C VAL A 170 34.37 22.83 -1.36
N ALA A 171 33.95 21.95 -2.28
CA ALA A 171 32.99 20.89 -1.97
C ALA A 171 33.54 19.91 -0.91
N ARG A 172 34.84 19.60 -0.96
CA ARG A 172 35.52 18.76 0.03
C ARG A 172 35.47 19.37 1.43
N ASP A 173 35.71 20.67 1.55
CA ASP A 173 35.68 21.40 2.84
C ASP A 173 34.31 21.36 3.51
N PHE A 174 33.25 21.29 2.73
CA PHE A 174 31.87 21.14 3.24
C PHE A 174 31.37 19.68 3.30
N GLY A 175 32.22 18.69 3.02
CA GLY A 175 31.85 17.27 3.08
C GLY A 175 30.79 16.84 2.07
N VAL A 176 30.71 17.53 0.92
CA VAL A 176 29.73 17.24 -0.14
C VAL A 176 30.43 16.99 -1.49
N ASN A 177 29.71 16.38 -2.43
CA ASN A 177 30.21 16.23 -3.79
C ASN A 177 30.14 17.56 -4.56
N ARG A 178 31.03 17.75 -5.55
CA ARG A 178 31.04 18.91 -6.46
C ARG A 178 29.66 19.20 -7.06
N SER A 179 28.96 18.16 -7.52
CA SER A 179 27.62 18.29 -8.10
C SER A 179 26.59 18.77 -7.09
N THR A 180 26.68 18.31 -5.84
CA THR A 180 25.81 18.74 -4.73
C THR A 180 26.04 20.22 -4.40
N LEU A 181 27.30 20.65 -4.31
CA LEU A 181 27.64 22.05 -4.06
C LEU A 181 27.10 22.96 -5.18
N TYR A 182 27.36 22.60 -6.44
CA TYR A 182 26.88 23.36 -7.60
C TYR A 182 25.34 23.47 -7.62
N ALA A 183 24.65 22.36 -7.43
CA ALA A 183 23.20 22.33 -7.41
C ALA A 183 22.61 23.14 -6.23
N SER A 184 23.30 23.14 -5.07
CA SER A 184 22.87 23.89 -3.90
C SER A 184 23.02 25.41 -4.12
N ILE A 185 24.13 25.85 -4.70
CA ILE A 185 24.36 27.26 -5.05
C ILE A 185 23.33 27.73 -6.09
N LYS A 186 23.14 26.97 -7.17
CA LYS A 186 22.17 27.29 -8.21
C LYS A 186 20.74 27.44 -7.64
N ARG A 187 20.36 26.53 -6.74
CA ARG A 187 19.03 26.58 -6.08
C ARG A 187 18.90 27.78 -5.14
N TYR A 188 19.96 28.11 -4.42
CA TYR A 188 20.00 29.27 -3.55
C TYR A 188 19.85 30.57 -4.33
N ASP A 189 20.61 30.73 -5.44
CA ASP A 189 20.54 31.92 -6.31
C ASP A 189 19.16 32.09 -6.97
N ALA A 190 18.56 30.97 -7.42
CA ALA A 190 17.21 31.00 -7.95
C ALA A 190 16.15 31.42 -6.91
N LYS A 191 16.35 31.08 -5.64
CA LYS A 191 15.48 31.50 -4.54
C LYS A 191 15.62 32.97 -4.20
N GLN A 192 16.83 33.52 -4.25
CA GLN A 192 17.11 34.93 -4.03
C GLN A 192 16.69 35.81 -5.22
N GLY A 193 16.88 35.35 -6.46
CA GLY A 193 16.46 36.05 -7.68
C GLY A 193 14.94 36.12 -7.88
N GLY A 194 14.19 35.19 -7.28
CA GLY A 194 12.71 35.20 -7.32
C GLY A 194 12.07 36.28 -6.42
N ASP A 195 12.75 36.74 -5.37
CA ASP A 195 12.22 37.78 -4.49
C ASP A 195 12.37 39.21 -5.07
N HIS A 196 13.32 39.43 -5.98
CA HIS A 196 13.50 40.77 -6.63
C HIS A 196 12.45 41.05 -7.72
N VAL A 197 11.83 40.02 -8.33
CA VAL A 197 10.81 40.23 -9.37
C VAL A 197 9.41 40.53 -8.78
N ARG A 198 9.21 40.30 -7.49
CA ARG A 198 7.91 40.55 -6.82
C ARG A 198 7.72 41.98 -6.31
N VAL A 199 8.77 42.81 -6.28
CA VAL A 199 8.71 44.18 -5.72
C VAL A 199 8.47 45.25 -6.81
N GLU A 200 8.65 44.95 -8.10
CA GLU A 200 8.46 45.92 -9.20
C GLU A 200 7.12 45.82 -9.95
N ARG A 201 6.10 45.20 -9.37
CA ARG A 201 4.73 45.29 -9.89
C ARG A 201 3.83 45.95 -8.85
N ARG A 202 4.01 47.24 -8.68
CA ARG A 202 2.98 48.19 -8.26
C ARG A 202 2.93 49.35 -9.24
#